data_657a58e44fbc496ff96a396245e1b832
#
_entry.id   657a58e44fbc496ff96a396245e1b832
#
_cell.length_a   1.000
_cell.length_b   1.000
_cell.length_c   1.000
_cell.angle_alpha   90.00
_cell.angle_beta   90.00
_cell.angle_gamma   90.00
#
_symmetry.space_group_name_H-M   'P 1'
#
loop_
_entity.id
_entity.type
_entity.pdbx_description
1 polymer ?
#
loop_
_entity_poly.entity_id
_entity_poly.type
_entity_poly.pdbx_seq_one_letter_code
_entity_poly.pdbx_strand_id
1 'polypeptide(L)'
;MKLYTEHKQVILASSSKTRVNYLKQHLDRILVVRHKVNEKKIKDEFIEKNFTDLVRLLAKKKAESVMEDYSKNIIIGSDQILVCEGKLINKSENLSDAKNNLINLRGKRHTLISSLYVIKNKKFYFEETKEAEMLFKKIPQKKIDEYLSEQKKEVLKSVGSYRIEDNSKYNFLNILKGDHETIIGFPLKNFIKKFMRDKK
;
A
#
# COMPACT_ATOMS: atom_id res chain seq x y z
N MET A 1 -7.96 -15.32 -15.29
CA MET A 1 -9.26 -15.89 -14.80
C MET A 1 -9.58 -15.23 -13.47
N LYS A 2 -10.73 -14.54 -13.37
CA LYS A 2 -11.20 -13.96 -12.11
C LYS A 2 -11.85 -15.03 -11.23
N LEU A 3 -11.67 -14.92 -9.92
CA LEU A 3 -12.30 -15.83 -8.97
C LEU A 3 -13.73 -15.37 -8.67
N TYR A 4 -14.67 -16.27 -8.86
CA TYR A 4 -16.06 -16.06 -8.43
C TYR A 4 -16.18 -16.23 -6.90
N THR A 5 -16.75 -15.24 -6.23
CA THR A 5 -16.88 -15.20 -4.76
C THR A 5 -18.28 -15.65 -4.32
N GLU A 6 -18.79 -16.79 -4.81
CA GLU A 6 -20.07 -17.44 -4.41
C GLU A 6 -20.99 -16.54 -3.55
N HIS A 7 -21.69 -15.61 -4.19
CA HIS A 7 -22.64 -14.67 -3.58
C HIS A 7 -22.11 -13.71 -2.48
N LYS A 8 -20.86 -13.86 -1.99
CA LYS A 8 -20.29 -12.95 -0.98
C LYS A 8 -19.38 -11.92 -1.63
N GLN A 9 -19.64 -10.68 -1.35
CA GLN A 9 -18.82 -9.54 -1.74
C GLN A 9 -17.56 -9.48 -0.88
N VAL A 10 -16.39 -9.27 -1.48
CA VAL A 10 -15.15 -8.97 -0.74
C VAL A 10 -15.08 -7.47 -0.49
N ILE A 11 -14.89 -7.09 0.76
CA ILE A 11 -14.80 -5.70 1.20
C ILE A 11 -13.32 -5.29 1.20
N LEU A 12 -12.98 -4.23 0.49
CA LEU A 12 -11.66 -3.60 0.56
C LEU A 12 -11.73 -2.32 1.37
N ALA A 13 -11.20 -2.33 2.59
CA ALA A 13 -11.12 -1.17 3.48
C ALA A 13 -9.95 -0.25 3.07
N SER A 14 -10.06 0.38 1.87
CA SER A 14 -9.00 1.23 1.32
C SER A 14 -9.57 2.22 0.29
N SER A 15 -9.00 3.42 0.23
CA SER A 15 -9.27 4.42 -0.82
C SER A 15 -8.24 4.41 -1.95
N SER A 16 -7.24 3.51 -1.92
CA SER A 16 -6.18 3.44 -2.93
C SER A 16 -6.70 2.90 -4.25
N LYS A 17 -6.69 3.72 -5.29
CA LYS A 17 -7.08 3.33 -6.65
C LYS A 17 -6.21 2.18 -7.19
N THR A 18 -4.92 2.18 -6.91
CA THR A 18 -3.99 1.11 -7.31
C THR A 18 -4.41 -0.23 -6.72
N ARG A 19 -4.70 -0.29 -5.42
CA ARG A 19 -5.18 -1.52 -4.75
C ARG A 19 -6.53 -1.98 -5.27
N VAL A 20 -7.45 -1.05 -5.49
CA VAL A 20 -8.76 -1.34 -6.08
C VAL A 20 -8.61 -1.98 -7.47
N ASN A 21 -7.84 -1.34 -8.34
CA ASN A 21 -7.62 -1.83 -9.70
C ASN A 21 -6.94 -3.20 -9.72
N TYR A 22 -5.95 -3.39 -8.83
CA TYR A 22 -5.25 -4.67 -8.71
C TYR A 22 -6.18 -5.78 -8.21
N LEU A 23 -6.99 -5.52 -7.17
CA LEU A 23 -7.96 -6.49 -6.65
C LEU A 23 -9.02 -6.88 -7.71
N LYS A 24 -9.49 -5.92 -8.52
CA LYS A 24 -10.44 -6.15 -9.62
C LYS A 24 -9.93 -7.10 -10.71
N GLN A 25 -8.63 -7.27 -10.84
CA GLN A 25 -8.05 -8.24 -11.77
C GLN A 25 -8.19 -9.68 -11.28
N HIS A 26 -8.34 -9.88 -9.96
CA HIS A 26 -8.35 -11.20 -9.31
C HIS A 26 -9.74 -11.63 -8.84
N LEU A 27 -10.59 -10.70 -8.43
CA LEU A 27 -11.92 -10.99 -7.88
C LEU A 27 -13.02 -10.31 -8.70
N ASP A 28 -14.18 -10.94 -8.79
CA ASP A 28 -15.34 -10.48 -9.56
C ASP A 28 -16.21 -9.49 -8.78
N ARG A 29 -16.42 -9.75 -7.48
CA ARG A 29 -17.34 -8.99 -6.62
C ARG A 29 -16.58 -8.33 -5.47
N ILE A 30 -16.29 -7.04 -5.62
CA ILE A 30 -15.65 -6.24 -4.59
C ILE A 30 -16.49 -5.00 -4.27
N LEU A 31 -16.50 -4.65 -2.99
CA LEU A 31 -17.00 -3.38 -2.49
C LEU A 31 -15.83 -2.61 -1.85
N VAL A 32 -15.64 -1.38 -2.29
CA VAL A 32 -14.62 -0.50 -1.73
C VAL A 32 -15.25 0.36 -0.66
N VAL A 33 -14.71 0.31 0.55
CA VAL A 33 -15.20 1.05 1.71
C VAL A 33 -14.07 1.88 2.30
N ARG A 34 -14.36 3.12 2.65
CA ARG A 34 -13.40 3.97 3.36
C ARG A 34 -13.27 3.48 4.81
N HIS A 35 -12.04 3.15 5.24
CA HIS A 35 -11.77 2.83 6.63
C HIS A 35 -11.94 4.06 7.54
N LYS A 36 -12.23 3.81 8.84
CA LYS A 36 -12.48 4.85 9.87
C LYS A 36 -11.23 5.15 10.72
N VAL A 37 -10.04 4.75 10.27
CA VAL A 37 -8.78 4.83 11.04
C VAL A 37 -8.12 6.18 10.89
N ASN A 38 -7.71 6.77 12.00
CA ASN A 38 -6.78 7.91 12.03
C ASN A 38 -5.34 7.40 11.99
N GLU A 39 -4.79 7.26 10.75
CA GLU A 39 -3.44 6.73 10.54
C GLU A 39 -2.36 7.61 11.18
N LYS A 40 -2.55 8.94 11.18
CA LYS A 40 -1.58 9.88 11.77
C LYS A 40 -1.44 9.62 13.27
N LYS A 41 -2.57 9.55 13.99
CA LYS A 41 -2.58 9.27 15.42
C LYS A 41 -1.84 7.96 15.75
N ILE A 42 -2.12 6.88 15.00
CA ILE A 42 -1.43 5.60 15.23
C ILE A 42 0.07 5.71 15.01
N LYS A 43 0.52 6.41 13.96
CA LYS A 43 1.94 6.60 13.66
C LYS A 43 2.65 7.45 14.72
N ASP A 44 1.99 8.50 15.21
CA ASP A 44 2.54 9.42 16.23
C ASP A 44 2.65 8.73 17.60
N GLU A 45 1.70 7.84 17.93
CA GLU A 45 1.66 7.08 19.18
C GLU A 45 2.52 5.79 19.15
N PHE A 46 3.01 5.38 17.99
CA PHE A 46 3.78 4.15 17.83
C PHE A 46 5.22 4.33 18.33
N ILE A 47 5.47 3.90 19.56
CA ILE A 47 6.76 4.06 20.24
C ILE A 47 7.80 3.00 19.80
N GLU A 48 7.32 1.84 19.36
CA GLU A 48 8.16 0.74 18.90
C GLU A 48 8.88 1.11 17.60
N LYS A 49 10.20 0.89 17.53
CA LYS A 49 10.98 1.17 16.32
C LYS A 49 10.84 0.11 15.22
N ASN A 50 9.94 -0.86 15.41
CA ASN A 50 9.70 -1.92 14.43
C ASN A 50 8.66 -1.48 13.39
N PHE A 51 9.12 -1.00 12.26
CA PHE A 51 8.25 -0.54 11.17
C PHE A 51 7.36 -1.65 10.59
N THR A 52 7.78 -2.92 10.68
CA THR A 52 6.98 -4.06 10.25
C THR A 52 5.73 -4.19 11.13
N ASP A 53 5.85 -4.03 12.44
CA ASP A 53 4.71 -4.09 13.35
C ASP A 53 3.77 -2.90 13.18
N LEU A 54 4.30 -1.70 12.88
CA LEU A 54 3.50 -0.53 12.57
C LEU A 54 2.59 -0.78 11.35
N VAL A 55 3.16 -1.27 10.24
CA VAL A 55 2.38 -1.47 9.01
C VAL A 55 1.35 -2.60 9.16
N ARG A 56 1.67 -3.64 9.94
CA ARG A 56 0.74 -4.71 10.32
C ARG A 56 -0.42 -4.16 11.13
N LEU A 57 -0.12 -3.36 12.16
CA LEU A 57 -1.14 -2.71 12.98
C LEU A 57 -2.07 -1.83 12.13
N LEU A 58 -1.53 -1.02 11.23
CA LEU A 58 -2.32 -0.17 10.34
C LEU A 58 -3.22 -0.99 9.41
N ALA A 59 -2.72 -2.06 8.79
CA ALA A 59 -3.51 -2.94 7.94
C ALA A 59 -4.64 -3.62 8.73
N LYS A 60 -4.34 -4.14 9.94
CA LYS A 60 -5.31 -4.73 10.87
C LYS A 60 -6.39 -3.73 11.25
N LYS A 61 -6.02 -2.56 11.73
CA LYS A 61 -6.96 -1.52 12.16
C LYS A 61 -7.89 -1.07 11.02
N LYS A 62 -7.40 -1.00 9.79
CA LYS A 62 -8.23 -0.70 8.61
C LYS A 62 -9.30 -1.76 8.38
N ALA A 63 -8.96 -3.05 8.46
CA ALA A 63 -9.92 -4.12 8.32
C ALA A 63 -10.94 -4.13 9.48
N GLU A 64 -10.45 -3.99 10.72
CA GLU A 64 -11.29 -3.98 11.93
C GLU A 64 -12.28 -2.81 11.94
N SER A 65 -11.90 -1.65 11.41
CA SER A 65 -12.71 -0.42 11.45
C SER A 65 -14.04 -0.50 10.70
N VAL A 66 -14.21 -1.50 9.84
CA VAL A 66 -15.44 -1.75 9.07
C VAL A 66 -16.06 -3.12 9.35
N MET A 67 -15.49 -3.87 10.31
CA MET A 67 -15.85 -5.28 10.55
C MET A 67 -17.30 -5.44 11.00
N GLU A 68 -17.83 -4.56 11.82
CA GLU A 68 -19.19 -4.68 12.33
C GLU A 68 -20.21 -4.44 11.21
N ASP A 69 -19.95 -3.48 10.32
CA ASP A 69 -20.84 -3.16 9.20
C ASP A 69 -20.87 -4.31 8.14
N TYR A 70 -19.80 -5.13 8.08
CA TYR A 70 -19.62 -6.17 7.06
C TYR A 70 -19.29 -7.55 7.65
N SER A 71 -19.91 -7.90 8.78
CA SER A 71 -19.58 -9.06 9.62
C SER A 71 -19.61 -10.43 8.93
N LYS A 72 -20.43 -10.58 7.88
CA LYS A 72 -20.58 -11.82 7.09
C LYS A 72 -19.67 -11.90 5.87
N ASN A 73 -18.90 -10.85 5.61
CA ASN A 73 -18.04 -10.73 4.43
C ASN A 73 -16.59 -11.11 4.72
N ILE A 74 -15.81 -11.21 3.64
CA ILE A 74 -14.35 -11.17 3.72
C ILE A 74 -13.94 -9.71 3.65
N ILE A 75 -13.15 -9.25 4.61
CA ILE A 75 -12.70 -7.86 4.72
C ILE A 75 -11.19 -7.84 4.58
N ILE A 76 -10.69 -7.02 3.67
CA ILE A 76 -9.27 -6.82 3.41
C ILE A 76 -8.88 -5.40 3.85
N GLY A 77 -7.98 -5.31 4.83
CA GLY A 77 -7.22 -4.11 5.15
C GLY A 77 -5.82 -4.22 4.59
N SER A 78 -5.25 -3.12 4.15
CA SER A 78 -3.86 -3.08 3.71
C SER A 78 -3.24 -1.73 3.97
N ASP A 79 -1.97 -1.74 4.33
CA ASP A 79 -1.17 -0.53 4.44
C ASP A 79 0.20 -0.68 3.82
N GLN A 80 0.85 0.46 3.57
CA GLN A 80 2.22 0.55 3.09
C GLN A 80 2.91 1.75 3.71
N ILE A 81 4.13 1.53 4.15
CA ILE A 81 5.03 2.58 4.62
C ILE A 81 6.32 2.58 3.80
N LEU A 82 7.00 3.71 3.77
CA LEU A 82 8.32 3.87 3.18
C LEU A 82 9.31 4.26 4.27
N VAL A 83 10.42 3.54 4.36
CA VAL A 83 11.52 3.79 5.30
C VAL A 83 12.79 4.10 4.53
N CYS A 84 13.41 5.25 4.82
CA CYS A 84 14.67 5.66 4.25
C CYS A 84 15.61 6.10 5.38
N GLU A 85 16.80 5.52 5.44
CA GLU A 85 17.81 5.84 6.50
C GLU A 85 17.22 5.74 7.92
N GLY A 86 16.40 4.72 8.18
CA GLY A 86 15.75 4.49 9.47
C GLY A 86 14.64 5.47 9.82
N LYS A 87 14.19 6.30 8.88
CA LYS A 87 13.11 7.27 9.07
C LYS A 87 11.90 6.97 8.19
N LEU A 88 10.71 7.13 8.77
CA LEU A 88 9.46 7.00 8.06
C LEU A 88 9.25 8.21 7.13
N ILE A 89 9.00 7.96 5.86
CA ILE A 89 8.60 8.97 4.89
C ILE A 89 7.09 8.90 4.69
N ASN A 90 6.39 9.93 5.11
CA ASN A 90 4.94 10.01 4.98
C ASN A 90 4.50 10.46 3.59
N LYS A 91 3.20 10.30 3.29
CA LYS A 91 2.58 10.94 2.13
C LYS A 91 2.68 12.45 2.26
N SER A 92 2.89 13.12 1.14
CA SER A 92 2.96 14.57 1.08
C SER A 92 1.57 15.20 1.16
N GLU A 93 1.45 16.31 1.85
CA GLU A 93 0.19 17.07 1.92
C GLU A 93 0.04 18.02 0.71
N ASN A 94 1.16 18.46 0.14
CA ASN A 94 1.22 19.38 -0.99
C ASN A 94 2.42 19.08 -1.91
N LEU A 95 2.53 19.80 -3.03
CA LEU A 95 3.62 19.58 -4.00
C LEU A 95 5.00 20.01 -3.49
N SER A 96 5.08 20.99 -2.57
CA SER A 96 6.34 21.36 -1.92
C SER A 96 6.88 20.21 -1.07
N ASP A 97 6.02 19.58 -0.25
CA ASP A 97 6.40 18.39 0.52
C ASP A 97 6.77 17.22 -0.39
N ALA A 98 6.04 17.05 -1.50
CA ALA A 98 6.36 16.04 -2.49
C ALA A 98 7.75 16.25 -3.09
N LYS A 99 8.11 17.48 -3.42
CA LYS A 99 9.44 17.84 -3.90
C LYS A 99 10.51 17.53 -2.86
N ASN A 100 10.28 17.90 -1.61
CA ASN A 100 11.22 17.62 -0.51
C ASN A 100 11.41 16.12 -0.32
N ASN A 101 10.34 15.32 -0.36
CA ASN A 101 10.44 13.86 -0.27
C ASN A 101 11.30 13.28 -1.41
N LEU A 102 11.08 13.70 -2.66
CA LEU A 102 11.85 13.23 -3.80
C LEU A 102 13.33 13.65 -3.76
N ILE A 103 13.60 14.87 -3.30
CA ILE A 103 14.98 15.36 -3.09
C ILE A 103 15.66 14.52 -1.99
N ASN A 104 14.98 14.25 -0.89
CA ASN A 104 15.51 13.44 0.22
C ASN A 104 15.77 11.98 -0.18
N LEU A 105 14.98 11.41 -1.09
CA LEU A 105 15.18 10.05 -1.60
C LEU A 105 16.27 9.98 -2.69
N ARG A 106 16.62 11.08 -3.32
CA ARG A 106 17.55 11.13 -4.46
C ARG A 106 18.90 10.52 -4.15
N GLY A 107 19.28 9.50 -4.93
CA GLY A 107 20.52 8.75 -4.76
C GLY A 107 20.52 7.75 -3.61
N LYS A 108 19.37 7.52 -2.94
CA LYS A 108 19.28 6.68 -1.75
C LYS A 108 18.51 5.40 -1.99
N ARG A 109 18.91 4.37 -1.24
CA ARG A 109 18.10 3.16 -1.05
C ARG A 109 17.02 3.43 -0.02
N HIS A 110 15.87 2.82 -0.22
CA HIS A 110 14.76 2.88 0.73
C HIS A 110 13.95 1.59 0.66
N THR A 111 13.21 1.30 1.71
CA THR A 111 12.40 0.10 1.84
C THR A 111 10.92 0.46 1.83
N LEU A 112 10.15 -0.20 0.98
CA LEU A 112 8.69 -0.23 1.04
C LEU A 112 8.28 -1.46 1.85
N ILE A 113 7.54 -1.27 2.94
CA ILE A 113 6.99 -2.36 3.75
C ILE A 113 5.49 -2.33 3.56
N SER A 114 4.93 -3.44 3.10
CA SER A 114 3.50 -3.56 2.76
C SER A 114 2.86 -4.71 3.52
N SER A 115 1.70 -4.45 4.13
CA SER A 115 0.95 -5.47 4.87
C SER A 115 -0.47 -5.60 4.37
N LEU A 116 -0.94 -6.83 4.35
CA LEU A 116 -2.31 -7.25 4.10
C LEU A 116 -2.85 -7.97 5.32
N TYR A 117 -4.03 -7.59 5.79
CA TYR A 117 -4.74 -8.25 6.88
C TYR A 117 -6.17 -8.58 6.46
N VAL A 118 -6.57 -9.83 6.65
CA VAL A 118 -7.88 -10.33 6.20
C VAL A 118 -8.68 -10.89 7.35
N ILE A 119 -9.94 -10.45 7.43
CA ILE A 119 -10.96 -10.95 8.34
C ILE A 119 -12.01 -11.73 7.54
N LYS A 120 -12.48 -12.87 8.05
CA LYS A 120 -13.60 -13.64 7.50
C LYS A 120 -14.53 -14.02 8.65
N ASN A 121 -15.82 -13.67 8.54
CA ASN A 121 -16.83 -13.94 9.57
C ASN A 121 -16.39 -13.45 10.98
N LYS A 122 -15.93 -12.20 11.07
CA LYS A 122 -15.40 -11.54 12.28
C LYS A 122 -14.15 -12.19 12.90
N LYS A 123 -13.51 -13.16 12.25
CA LYS A 123 -12.31 -13.83 12.75
C LYS A 123 -11.12 -13.54 11.84
N PHE A 124 -9.93 -13.55 12.44
CA PHE A 124 -8.68 -13.55 11.67
C PHE A 124 -8.69 -14.68 10.64
N TYR A 125 -8.29 -14.37 9.42
CA TYR A 125 -8.23 -15.35 8.34
C TYR A 125 -6.85 -15.46 7.70
N PHE A 126 -6.20 -14.32 7.45
CA PHE A 126 -4.90 -14.28 6.78
C PHE A 126 -4.16 -12.97 7.06
N GLU A 127 -2.84 -13.04 7.12
CA GLU A 127 -1.97 -11.88 7.18
C GLU A 127 -0.70 -12.16 6.37
N GLU A 128 -0.21 -11.14 5.68
CA GLU A 128 1.08 -11.18 5.02
C GLU A 128 1.73 -9.79 5.03
N THR A 129 3.01 -9.76 5.41
CA THR A 129 3.83 -8.56 5.33
C THR A 129 5.06 -8.84 4.49
N LYS A 130 5.36 -7.97 3.55
CA LYS A 130 6.50 -8.08 2.63
C LYS A 130 7.24 -6.77 2.51
N GLU A 131 8.52 -6.89 2.13
CA GLU A 131 9.40 -5.76 1.90
C GLU A 131 9.91 -5.75 0.46
N ALA A 132 10.07 -4.54 -0.08
CA ALA A 132 10.74 -4.28 -1.35
C ALA A 132 11.81 -3.20 -1.15
N GLU A 133 13.03 -3.50 -1.60
CA GLU A 133 14.14 -2.56 -1.56
C GLU A 133 14.25 -1.83 -2.91
N MET A 134 14.25 -0.52 -2.85
CA MET A 134 14.27 0.38 -4.00
C MET A 134 15.47 1.30 -3.94
N LEU A 135 15.99 1.70 -5.11
CA LEU A 135 16.94 2.79 -5.25
C LEU A 135 16.29 3.93 -6.04
N PHE A 136 16.15 5.09 -5.42
CA PHE A 136 15.83 6.31 -6.17
C PHE A 136 17.11 6.87 -6.77
N LYS A 137 17.20 6.90 -8.11
CA LYS A 137 18.42 7.30 -8.82
C LYS A 137 18.83 8.75 -8.54
N LYS A 138 20.11 9.05 -8.67
CA LYS A 138 20.63 10.43 -8.57
C LYS A 138 20.30 11.20 -9.85
N ILE A 139 19.04 11.63 -9.99
CA ILE A 139 18.57 12.41 -11.16
C ILE A 139 18.72 13.92 -10.92
N PRO A 140 18.85 14.76 -11.98
CA PRO A 140 18.83 16.20 -11.86
C PRO A 140 17.53 16.72 -11.25
N GLN A 141 17.61 17.82 -10.50
CA GLN A 141 16.42 18.43 -9.89
C GLN A 141 15.37 18.82 -10.93
N LYS A 142 15.79 19.28 -12.09
CA LYS A 142 14.90 19.61 -13.23
C LYS A 142 13.95 18.45 -13.56
N LYS A 143 14.44 17.19 -13.56
CA LYS A 143 13.58 16.02 -13.79
C LYS A 143 12.55 15.78 -12.67
N ILE A 144 12.89 16.11 -11.43
CA ILE A 144 11.93 16.08 -10.32
C ILE A 144 10.84 17.12 -10.54
N ASP A 145 11.22 18.36 -10.94
CA ASP A 145 10.28 19.44 -11.20
C ASP A 145 9.35 19.12 -12.37
N GLU A 146 9.88 18.54 -13.46
CA GLU A 146 9.10 18.06 -14.60
C GLU A 146 8.11 16.98 -14.17
N TYR A 147 8.55 15.97 -13.41
CA TYR A 147 7.69 14.91 -12.87
C TYR A 147 6.54 15.47 -12.04
N LEU A 148 6.82 16.36 -11.11
CA LEU A 148 5.81 16.97 -10.24
C LEU A 148 4.81 17.84 -11.02
N SER A 149 5.28 18.56 -12.03
CA SER A 149 4.43 19.42 -12.88
C SER A 149 3.43 18.60 -13.69
N GLU A 150 3.83 17.41 -14.15
CA GLU A 150 2.98 16.50 -14.92
C GLU A 150 2.03 15.67 -14.05
N GLN A 151 2.54 15.07 -12.95
CA GLN A 151 1.76 14.17 -12.11
C GLN A 151 0.89 14.89 -11.08
N LYS A 152 1.21 16.13 -10.74
CA LYS A 152 0.42 17.00 -9.86
C LYS A 152 -0.06 16.28 -8.59
N LYS A 153 -1.38 16.22 -8.40
CA LYS A 153 -1.99 15.63 -7.19
C LYS A 153 -1.87 14.10 -7.10
N GLU A 154 -1.50 13.41 -8.17
CA GLU A 154 -1.40 11.93 -8.11
C GLU A 154 -0.21 11.48 -7.25
N VAL A 155 0.88 12.25 -7.21
CA VAL A 155 2.06 11.97 -6.36
C VAL A 155 1.74 12.05 -4.86
N LEU A 156 0.74 12.85 -4.47
CA LEU A 156 0.33 13.01 -3.08
C LEU A 156 -0.38 11.78 -2.52
N LYS A 157 -0.84 10.88 -3.39
CA LYS A 157 -1.55 9.65 -3.00
C LYS A 157 -0.60 8.51 -2.63
N SER A 158 0.68 8.64 -2.95
CA SER A 158 1.70 7.59 -2.75
C SER A 158 2.68 7.98 -1.63
N VAL A 159 3.14 6.99 -0.87
CA VAL A 159 4.27 7.19 0.05
C VAL A 159 5.52 7.51 -0.77
N GLY A 160 6.36 8.43 -0.27
CA GLY A 160 7.56 8.86 -0.99
C GLY A 160 7.31 9.75 -2.22
N SER A 161 6.04 10.08 -2.52
CA SER A 161 5.65 11.00 -3.61
C SER A 161 6.09 10.57 -5.01
N TYR A 162 6.21 9.26 -5.23
CA TYR A 162 6.43 8.66 -6.55
C TYR A 162 5.49 7.48 -6.78
N ARG A 163 5.39 7.04 -8.03
CA ARG A 163 4.62 5.87 -8.43
C ARG A 163 5.48 4.98 -9.32
N ILE A 164 5.41 3.66 -9.10
CA ILE A 164 6.19 2.72 -9.91
C ILE A 164 5.72 2.69 -11.36
N GLU A 165 4.43 2.95 -11.60
CA GLU A 165 3.83 2.99 -12.93
C GLU A 165 4.45 4.09 -13.81
N ASP A 166 4.92 5.18 -13.19
CA ASP A 166 5.55 6.30 -13.91
C ASP A 166 7.02 6.02 -14.26
N ASN A 167 7.60 4.94 -13.71
CA ASN A 167 9.04 4.65 -13.89
C ASN A 167 9.41 4.28 -15.33
N SER A 168 8.46 3.78 -16.13
CA SER A 168 8.68 3.52 -17.57
C SER A 168 9.00 4.79 -18.35
N LYS A 169 8.37 5.92 -17.97
CA LYS A 169 8.60 7.23 -18.59
C LYS A 169 9.81 7.96 -18.01
N TYR A 170 9.93 8.00 -16.69
CA TYR A 170 10.91 8.88 -16.01
C TYR A 170 12.20 8.17 -15.64
N ASN A 171 12.21 6.84 -15.56
CA ASN A 171 13.37 6.00 -15.27
C ASN A 171 14.18 6.45 -14.05
N PHE A 172 13.49 6.76 -12.95
CA PHE A 172 14.12 7.26 -11.73
C PHE A 172 14.25 6.21 -10.62
N LEU A 173 13.67 5.02 -10.80
CA LEU A 173 13.72 3.93 -9.80
C LEU A 173 14.42 2.70 -10.34
N ASN A 174 15.20 2.04 -9.48
CA ASN A 174 15.62 0.66 -9.64
C ASN A 174 14.99 -0.19 -8.53
N ILE A 175 14.41 -1.32 -8.90
CA ILE A 175 13.98 -2.35 -7.97
C ILE A 175 15.19 -3.21 -7.64
N LEU A 176 15.62 -3.22 -6.37
CA LEU A 176 16.76 -4.01 -5.93
C LEU A 176 16.32 -5.37 -5.41
N LYS A 177 15.16 -5.42 -4.69
CA LYS A 177 14.56 -6.63 -4.14
C LYS A 177 13.05 -6.46 -3.99
N GLY A 178 12.31 -7.57 -4.02
CA GLY A 178 10.85 -7.57 -3.82
C GLY A 178 10.09 -7.77 -5.11
N ASP A 179 8.78 -7.81 -5.00
CA ASP A 179 7.85 -8.03 -6.09
C ASP A 179 6.94 -6.81 -6.35
N HIS A 180 6.30 -6.79 -7.50
CA HIS A 180 5.40 -5.70 -7.90
C HIS A 180 4.25 -5.47 -6.91
N GLU A 181 3.68 -6.54 -6.33
CA GLU A 181 2.57 -6.44 -5.36
C GLU A 181 3.01 -5.70 -4.10
N THR A 182 4.21 -5.98 -3.63
CA THR A 182 4.80 -5.30 -2.47
C THR A 182 5.05 -3.82 -2.79
N ILE A 183 5.56 -3.51 -3.98
CA ILE A 183 5.85 -2.13 -4.39
C ILE A 183 4.58 -1.28 -4.52
N ILE A 184 3.49 -1.84 -5.04
CA ILE A 184 2.19 -1.13 -5.12
C ILE A 184 1.42 -1.13 -3.80
N GLY A 185 1.97 -1.74 -2.74
CA GLY A 185 1.39 -1.74 -1.40
C GLY A 185 0.28 -2.76 -1.17
N PHE A 186 0.27 -3.88 -1.92
CA PHE A 186 -0.81 -4.86 -1.86
C PHE A 186 -0.34 -6.30 -2.10
N PRO A 187 0.32 -6.97 -1.14
CA PRO A 187 0.84 -8.33 -1.26
C PRO A 187 -0.31 -9.36 -1.24
N LEU A 188 -0.99 -9.52 -2.38
CA LEU A 188 -2.27 -10.23 -2.50
C LEU A 188 -2.11 -11.71 -2.88
N LYS A 189 -1.04 -12.09 -3.58
CA LYS A 189 -0.88 -13.38 -4.25
C LYS A 189 -1.09 -14.60 -3.35
N ASN A 190 -0.50 -14.60 -2.16
CA ASN A 190 -0.63 -15.74 -1.25
C ASN A 190 -2.01 -15.82 -0.59
N PHE A 191 -2.65 -14.67 -0.34
CA PHE A 191 -4.05 -14.65 0.07
C PHE A 191 -4.94 -15.28 -1.00
N ILE A 192 -4.78 -14.93 -2.28
CA ILE A 192 -5.56 -15.50 -3.37
C ILE A 192 -5.35 -17.02 -3.45
N LYS A 193 -4.12 -17.51 -3.34
CA LYS A 193 -3.83 -18.95 -3.31
C LYS A 193 -4.52 -19.66 -2.15
N LYS A 194 -4.46 -19.10 -0.93
CA LYS A 194 -5.14 -19.63 0.24
C LYS A 194 -6.65 -19.63 0.03
N PHE A 195 -7.20 -18.54 -0.43
CA PHE A 195 -8.63 -18.37 -0.69
C PHE A 195 -9.16 -19.39 -1.70
N MET A 196 -8.38 -19.73 -2.74
CA MET A 196 -8.72 -20.76 -3.72
C MET A 196 -8.71 -22.17 -3.12
N ARG A 197 -7.74 -22.46 -2.23
CA ARG A 197 -7.67 -23.79 -1.57
C ARG A 197 -8.84 -24.02 -0.62
N ASP A 198 -9.25 -23.00 0.12
CA ASP A 198 -10.32 -23.10 1.12
C ASP A 198 -11.74 -23.15 0.47
N LYS A 199 -11.81 -23.05 -0.87
CA LYS A 199 -13.04 -23.23 -1.65
C LYS A 199 -13.21 -24.64 -2.25
N LYS A 200 -12.16 -25.47 -2.20
CA LYS A 200 -12.21 -26.88 -2.58
C LYS A 200 -12.63 -27.74 -1.41
#